data_b625dc43671e354010fbf0d55ca16130
#
_entry.id   b625dc43671e354010fbf0d55ca16130
#
_cell.length_a   1.000
_cell.length_b   1.000
_cell.length_c   1.000
_cell.angle_alpha   90.00
_cell.angle_beta   90.00
_cell.angle_gamma   90.00
#
_symmetry.space_group_name_H-M   'P 1'
#
loop_
_entity.id
_entity.type
_entity.pdbx_description
1 polymer ?
#
loop_
_entity_poly.entity_id
_entity_poly.type
_entity_poly.pdbx_seq_one_letter_code
_entity_poly.pdbx_strand_id
1 'polypeptide(L)'
;MKIALFVKEELQETDIATYIISKISEHNFDIDQDHPDYVLFVGGDGTFLRAVNEYIDQIDDIQFVGINEGTLGFYTDFVIDELDTLLDDLELGEYNVKHSRLLETNIAGQDVLAVNEIRVENPFHTLICKVSINGVYLETFRGNGLCVCSSNGSTAYNKSLGGSVVAMEANTMQLTEIASINNRVYRSLNSSIVLDANSHISLEGEFKEAVFGYDYLTTRGDTNKIDIKLSSKSVTFIYKKNRTFIDKVRESLIK
;
A
#
# COMPACT_ATOMS: atom_id res chain seq x y z
N MET A 1 1.18 -25.38 -10.07
CA MET A 1 1.15 -24.04 -9.42
C MET A 1 -0.26 -23.49 -9.55
N LYS A 2 -0.71 -22.73 -8.56
CA LYS A 2 -2.10 -22.27 -8.44
C LYS A 2 -2.18 -20.76 -8.60
N ILE A 3 -3.11 -20.30 -9.42
CA ILE A 3 -3.34 -18.87 -9.66
C ILE A 3 -4.76 -18.51 -9.22
N ALA A 4 -4.89 -17.48 -8.41
CA ALA A 4 -6.13 -16.75 -8.24
C ALA A 4 -6.19 -15.58 -9.23
N LEU A 5 -7.34 -15.41 -9.88
CA LEU A 5 -7.58 -14.28 -10.77
C LEU A 5 -8.42 -13.22 -10.05
N PHE A 6 -7.86 -12.02 -9.85
CA PHE A 6 -8.53 -10.88 -9.25
C PHE A 6 -8.72 -9.78 -10.29
N VAL A 7 -9.93 -9.64 -10.82
CA VAL A 7 -10.23 -8.69 -11.88
C VAL A 7 -11.01 -7.51 -11.34
N LYS A 8 -10.67 -6.31 -11.80
CA LYS A 8 -11.44 -5.10 -11.55
C LYS A 8 -12.92 -5.32 -11.88
N GLU A 9 -13.83 -4.82 -11.05
CA GLU A 9 -15.27 -5.11 -11.12
C GLU A 9 -15.86 -4.86 -12.52
N GLU A 10 -15.47 -3.77 -13.18
CA GLU A 10 -15.96 -3.40 -14.51
C GLU A 10 -15.49 -4.35 -15.63
N LEU A 11 -14.49 -5.18 -15.36
CA LEU A 11 -13.95 -6.14 -16.32
C LEU A 11 -14.38 -7.59 -16.09
N GLN A 12 -15.02 -7.89 -14.96
CA GLN A 12 -15.39 -9.25 -14.57
C GLN A 12 -16.36 -9.93 -15.58
N GLU A 13 -17.25 -9.15 -16.17
CA GLU A 13 -18.22 -9.63 -17.17
C GLU A 13 -17.74 -9.47 -18.63
N THR A 14 -16.45 -9.15 -18.83
CA THR A 14 -15.89 -8.97 -20.17
C THR A 14 -15.20 -10.22 -20.68
N ASP A 15 -14.95 -10.26 -21.99
CA ASP A 15 -14.20 -11.33 -22.63
C ASP A 15 -12.75 -11.47 -22.11
N ILE A 16 -12.23 -10.43 -21.44
CA ILE A 16 -10.87 -10.39 -20.86
C ILE A 16 -10.70 -11.46 -19.78
N ALA A 17 -11.63 -11.55 -18.85
CA ALA A 17 -11.55 -12.55 -17.78
C ALA A 17 -11.57 -13.99 -18.36
N THR A 18 -12.46 -14.24 -19.30
CA THR A 18 -12.55 -15.54 -19.98
C THR A 18 -11.28 -15.86 -20.77
N TYR A 19 -10.73 -14.88 -21.46
CA TYR A 19 -9.45 -15.01 -22.17
C TYR A 19 -8.30 -15.38 -21.24
N ILE A 20 -8.16 -14.67 -20.12
CA ILE A 20 -7.10 -14.94 -19.13
C ILE A 20 -7.24 -16.34 -18.54
N ILE A 21 -8.46 -16.75 -18.18
CA ILE A 21 -8.72 -18.10 -17.66
C ILE A 21 -8.31 -19.19 -18.67
N SER A 22 -8.62 -19.00 -19.96
CA SER A 22 -8.21 -19.96 -20.99
C SER A 22 -6.68 -20.05 -21.09
N LYS A 23 -5.99 -18.93 -21.04
CA LYS A 23 -4.53 -18.87 -21.10
C LYS A 23 -3.86 -19.51 -19.88
N ILE A 24 -4.35 -19.25 -18.67
CA ILE A 24 -3.89 -19.90 -17.44
C ILE A 24 -3.99 -21.44 -17.58
N SER A 25 -5.11 -21.95 -18.15
CA SER A 25 -5.31 -23.38 -18.35
C SER A 25 -4.40 -23.97 -19.45
N GLU A 26 -4.09 -23.21 -20.50
CA GLU A 26 -3.16 -23.62 -21.58
C GLU A 26 -1.72 -23.79 -21.03
N HIS A 27 -1.31 -23.02 -20.01
CA HIS A 27 0.01 -23.04 -19.35
C HIS A 27 0.08 -23.99 -18.14
N ASN A 28 -0.85 -24.94 -17.98
CA ASN A 28 -0.86 -25.94 -16.91
C ASN A 28 -0.88 -25.37 -15.48
N PHE A 29 -1.44 -24.17 -15.30
CA PHE A 29 -1.76 -23.66 -13.98
C PHE A 29 -3.18 -24.08 -13.59
N ASP A 30 -3.34 -24.39 -12.30
CA ASP A 30 -4.66 -24.61 -11.71
C ASP A 30 -5.22 -23.28 -11.22
N ILE A 31 -6.51 -23.04 -11.42
CA ILE A 31 -7.20 -21.90 -10.83
C ILE A 31 -7.69 -22.28 -9.44
N ASP A 32 -7.18 -21.58 -8.43
CA ASP A 32 -7.54 -21.78 -7.03
C ASP A 32 -7.69 -20.40 -6.35
N GLN A 33 -8.93 -20.01 -6.05
CA GLN A 33 -9.21 -18.71 -5.44
C GLN A 33 -8.99 -18.73 -3.93
N ASP A 34 -8.99 -19.88 -3.29
CA ASP A 34 -8.89 -19.99 -1.83
C ASP A 34 -7.45 -20.11 -1.35
N HIS A 35 -6.61 -20.85 -2.07
CA HIS A 35 -5.22 -21.13 -1.69
C HIS A 35 -4.27 -21.02 -2.89
N PRO A 36 -4.09 -19.80 -3.44
CA PRO A 36 -3.22 -19.57 -4.59
C PRO A 36 -1.75 -19.48 -4.19
N ASP A 37 -0.86 -19.86 -5.13
CA ASP A 37 0.56 -19.50 -5.07
C ASP A 37 0.77 -18.07 -5.59
N TYR A 38 -0.02 -17.69 -6.60
CA TYR A 38 0.01 -16.38 -7.25
C TYR A 38 -1.37 -15.75 -7.31
N VAL A 39 -1.45 -14.45 -7.04
CA VAL A 39 -2.62 -13.62 -7.33
C VAL A 39 -2.33 -12.76 -8.55
N LEU A 40 -2.94 -13.13 -9.68
CA LEU A 40 -2.91 -12.35 -10.91
C LEU A 40 -4.02 -11.31 -10.85
N PHE A 41 -3.69 -10.05 -10.64
CA PHE A 41 -4.68 -8.98 -10.63
C PHE A 41 -4.68 -8.20 -11.95
N VAL A 42 -5.88 -7.87 -12.44
CA VAL A 42 -6.10 -7.12 -13.67
C VAL A 42 -6.76 -5.79 -13.37
N GLY A 43 -6.02 -4.70 -13.60
CA GLY A 43 -6.46 -3.33 -13.27
C GLY A 43 -5.31 -2.43 -12.86
N GLY A 44 -5.59 -1.41 -12.07
CA GLY A 44 -4.60 -0.46 -11.56
C GLY A 44 -4.20 -0.70 -10.10
N ASP A 45 -3.50 0.28 -9.52
CA ASP A 45 -3.01 0.22 -8.13
C ASP A 45 -4.15 0.03 -7.10
N GLY A 46 -5.34 0.59 -7.35
CA GLY A 46 -6.52 0.36 -6.50
C GLY A 46 -7.01 -1.09 -6.52
N THR A 47 -6.92 -1.78 -7.66
CA THR A 47 -7.24 -3.20 -7.78
C THR A 47 -6.25 -4.06 -7.00
N PHE A 48 -4.98 -3.70 -7.06
CA PHE A 48 -3.94 -4.34 -6.27
C PHE A 48 -4.24 -4.26 -4.76
N LEU A 49 -4.56 -3.07 -4.24
CA LEU A 49 -4.86 -2.89 -2.80
C LEU A 49 -6.07 -3.72 -2.36
N ARG A 50 -7.09 -3.87 -3.22
CA ARG A 50 -8.24 -4.75 -2.94
C ARG A 50 -7.84 -6.22 -2.94
N ALA A 51 -7.01 -6.64 -3.89
CA ALA A 51 -6.49 -8.01 -3.94
C ALA A 51 -5.66 -8.34 -2.69
N VAL A 52 -4.78 -7.43 -2.26
CA VAL A 52 -4.02 -7.61 -1.01
C VAL A 52 -4.94 -7.74 0.20
N ASN A 53 -5.98 -6.92 0.29
CA ASN A 53 -6.93 -6.99 1.42
C ASN A 53 -7.73 -8.30 1.44
N GLU A 54 -8.10 -8.83 0.28
CA GLU A 54 -8.80 -10.13 0.14
C GLU A 54 -7.94 -11.28 0.67
N TYR A 55 -6.63 -11.25 0.37
CA TYR A 55 -5.70 -12.31 0.74
C TYR A 55 -4.81 -11.94 1.94
N ILE A 56 -5.24 -10.98 2.78
CA ILE A 56 -4.41 -10.45 3.87
C ILE A 56 -3.97 -11.51 4.90
N ASP A 57 -4.78 -12.53 5.11
CA ASP A 57 -4.48 -13.61 6.05
C ASP A 57 -3.41 -14.57 5.52
N GLN A 58 -3.23 -14.63 4.20
CA GLN A 58 -2.27 -15.48 3.49
C GLN A 58 -1.12 -14.67 2.86
N ILE A 59 -0.96 -13.39 3.24
CA ILE A 59 -0.12 -12.41 2.54
C ILE A 59 1.36 -12.81 2.44
N ASP A 60 1.86 -13.57 3.41
CA ASP A 60 3.26 -14.00 3.45
C ASP A 60 3.55 -15.20 2.52
N ASP A 61 2.50 -15.93 2.09
CA ASP A 61 2.62 -17.14 1.28
C ASP A 61 2.32 -16.92 -0.22
N ILE A 62 1.80 -15.73 -0.56
CA ILE A 62 1.28 -15.40 -1.90
C ILE A 62 2.20 -14.39 -2.59
N GLN A 63 2.33 -14.54 -3.91
CA GLN A 63 2.99 -13.57 -4.77
C GLN A 63 1.97 -12.87 -5.68
N PHE A 64 2.03 -11.53 -5.73
CA PHE A 64 1.13 -10.72 -6.54
C PHE A 64 1.80 -10.31 -7.85
N VAL A 65 1.05 -10.42 -8.95
CA VAL A 65 1.49 -9.98 -10.28
C VAL A 65 0.37 -9.21 -10.96
N GLY A 66 0.69 -8.02 -11.50
CA GLY A 66 -0.29 -7.10 -12.04
C GLY A 66 -0.24 -6.96 -13.54
N ILE A 67 -1.42 -7.10 -14.18
CA ILE A 67 -1.67 -6.75 -15.57
C ILE A 67 -2.41 -5.43 -15.62
N ASN A 68 -1.85 -4.48 -16.37
CA ASN A 68 -2.43 -3.17 -16.56
C ASN A 68 -3.42 -3.16 -17.74
N GLU A 69 -4.52 -2.45 -17.54
CA GLU A 69 -5.56 -2.22 -18.55
C GLU A 69 -5.35 -0.95 -19.39
N GLY A 70 -4.49 -0.02 -18.93
CA GLY A 70 -4.35 1.28 -19.57
C GLY A 70 -3.12 2.06 -19.09
N THR A 71 -3.31 2.96 -18.12
CA THR A 71 -2.19 3.75 -17.59
C THR A 71 -1.40 2.93 -16.58
N LEU A 72 -0.11 2.80 -16.80
CA LEU A 72 0.79 2.03 -15.95
C LEU A 72 0.84 2.57 -14.53
N GLY A 73 0.61 1.70 -13.55
CA GLY A 73 0.70 1.98 -12.13
C GLY A 73 2.06 1.59 -11.53
N PHE A 74 2.19 1.77 -10.21
CA PHE A 74 3.39 1.34 -9.47
C PHE A 74 3.43 -0.18 -9.25
N TYR A 75 2.26 -0.84 -9.24
CA TYR A 75 2.14 -2.28 -8.94
C TYR A 75 1.88 -3.15 -10.16
N THR A 76 1.74 -2.56 -11.34
CA THR A 76 1.50 -3.27 -12.60
C THR A 76 2.69 -3.12 -13.53
N ASP A 77 3.21 -4.21 -14.06
CA ASP A 77 4.35 -4.21 -14.99
C ASP A 77 4.02 -4.83 -16.34
N PHE A 78 2.95 -5.62 -16.42
CA PHE A 78 2.55 -6.33 -17.62
C PHE A 78 1.30 -5.71 -18.22
N VAL A 79 1.10 -5.90 -19.52
CA VAL A 79 -0.12 -5.59 -20.24
C VAL A 79 -0.74 -6.89 -20.75
N ILE A 80 -2.03 -6.85 -21.16
CA ILE A 80 -2.75 -8.06 -21.56
C ILE A 80 -2.09 -8.80 -22.71
N ASP A 81 -1.47 -8.08 -23.66
CA ASP A 81 -0.78 -8.66 -24.82
C ASP A 81 0.49 -9.44 -24.43
N GLU A 82 0.96 -9.28 -23.19
CA GLU A 82 2.14 -9.97 -22.65
C GLU A 82 1.78 -11.14 -21.75
N LEU A 83 0.51 -11.55 -21.71
CA LEU A 83 0.02 -12.59 -20.80
C LEU A 83 0.74 -13.93 -21.01
N ASP A 84 0.92 -14.38 -22.25
CA ASP A 84 1.64 -15.62 -22.54
C ASP A 84 3.09 -15.55 -22.05
N THR A 85 3.79 -14.44 -22.29
CA THR A 85 5.15 -14.23 -21.78
C THR A 85 5.20 -14.24 -20.25
N LEU A 86 4.22 -13.61 -19.59
CA LEU A 86 4.13 -13.63 -18.13
C LEU A 86 3.94 -15.05 -17.60
N LEU A 87 3.06 -15.84 -18.19
CA LEU A 87 2.80 -17.22 -17.77
C LEU A 87 4.02 -18.12 -18.00
N ASP A 88 4.71 -17.96 -19.13
CA ASP A 88 6.00 -18.61 -19.39
C ASP A 88 7.05 -18.24 -18.32
N ASP A 89 7.19 -16.96 -18.01
CA ASP A 89 8.11 -16.46 -16.98
C ASP A 89 7.78 -17.04 -15.60
N LEU A 90 6.50 -17.18 -15.25
CA LEU A 90 6.07 -17.81 -14.00
C LEU A 90 6.41 -19.30 -13.95
N GLU A 91 6.19 -20.06 -15.04
CA GLU A 91 6.54 -21.47 -15.14
C GLU A 91 8.05 -21.71 -15.01
N LEU A 92 8.86 -20.84 -15.62
CA LEU A 92 10.32 -20.94 -15.65
C LEU A 92 10.98 -20.32 -14.39
N GLY A 93 10.24 -19.58 -13.56
CA GLY A 93 10.81 -18.83 -12.46
C GLY A 93 11.67 -17.65 -12.91
N GLU A 94 11.42 -17.13 -14.12
CA GLU A 94 12.25 -16.10 -14.78
C GLU A 94 11.76 -14.67 -14.54
N TYR A 95 11.45 -14.31 -13.30
CA TYR A 95 10.96 -13.00 -12.88
C TYR A 95 11.76 -12.41 -11.72
N ASN A 96 11.57 -11.13 -11.46
CA ASN A 96 12.09 -10.47 -10.26
C ASN A 96 11.04 -10.45 -9.18
N VAL A 97 11.47 -10.62 -7.94
CA VAL A 97 10.60 -10.57 -6.76
C VAL A 97 11.02 -9.41 -5.86
N LYS A 98 10.04 -8.70 -5.33
CA LYS A 98 10.25 -7.68 -4.29
C LYS A 98 9.36 -7.97 -3.10
N HIS A 99 9.95 -7.86 -1.92
CA HIS A 99 9.22 -7.93 -0.66
C HIS A 99 9.11 -6.55 -0.06
N SER A 100 7.92 -6.18 0.37
CA SER A 100 7.69 -4.90 1.04
C SER A 100 6.87 -5.12 2.30
N ARG A 101 7.43 -4.66 3.44
CA ARG A 101 6.76 -4.76 4.74
C ARG A 101 5.52 -3.87 4.77
N LEU A 102 4.45 -4.41 5.34
CA LEU A 102 3.21 -3.66 5.59
C LEU A 102 3.37 -2.74 6.80
N LEU A 103 2.55 -1.70 6.87
CA LEU A 103 2.30 -0.99 8.12
C LEU A 103 1.32 -1.78 8.98
N GLU A 104 1.49 -1.74 10.30
CA GLU A 104 0.54 -2.31 11.24
C GLU A 104 0.18 -1.33 12.36
N THR A 105 -1.04 -1.40 12.81
CA THR A 105 -1.57 -0.71 13.99
C THR A 105 -2.76 -1.45 14.57
N ASN A 106 -3.17 -1.07 15.79
CA ASN A 106 -4.46 -1.48 16.35
C ASN A 106 -5.34 -0.27 16.58
N ILE A 107 -6.55 -0.28 16.03
CA ILE A 107 -7.54 0.79 16.16
C ILE A 107 -8.72 0.25 16.97
N ALA A 108 -8.84 0.68 18.22
CA ALA A 108 -9.93 0.29 19.11
C ALA A 108 -10.16 -1.25 19.20
N GLY A 109 -9.08 -2.02 19.22
CA GLY A 109 -9.12 -3.49 19.31
C GLY A 109 -9.13 -4.22 17.97
N GLN A 110 -9.21 -3.50 16.85
CA GLN A 110 -9.09 -4.08 15.51
C GLN A 110 -7.64 -3.95 15.02
N ASP A 111 -7.02 -5.07 14.70
CA ASP A 111 -5.72 -5.09 14.03
C ASP A 111 -5.88 -4.67 12.57
N VAL A 112 -5.02 -3.77 12.13
CA VAL A 112 -5.02 -3.17 10.79
C VAL A 112 -3.66 -3.33 10.15
N LEU A 113 -3.65 -3.80 8.91
CA LEU A 113 -2.49 -3.83 8.03
C LEU A 113 -2.74 -2.90 6.84
N ALA A 114 -1.70 -2.22 6.38
CA ALA A 114 -1.78 -1.35 5.20
C ALA A 114 -0.52 -1.46 4.34
N VAL A 115 -0.72 -1.43 3.02
CA VAL A 115 0.37 -1.41 2.04
C VAL A 115 0.95 -0.01 1.93
N ASN A 116 0.09 0.99 1.73
CA ASN A 116 0.50 2.37 1.44
C ASN A 116 0.62 3.20 2.72
N GLU A 117 -0.50 3.50 3.37
CA GLU A 117 -0.49 4.40 4.52
C GLU A 117 -1.60 4.10 5.54
N ILE A 118 -1.34 4.54 6.77
CA ILE A 118 -2.31 4.66 7.86
C ILE A 118 -2.45 6.14 8.19
N ARG A 119 -3.69 6.63 8.26
CA ARG A 119 -4.00 8.04 8.50
C ARG A 119 -4.94 8.21 9.69
N VAL A 120 -4.78 9.28 10.43
CA VAL A 120 -5.78 9.78 11.38
C VAL A 120 -6.17 11.20 10.94
N GLU A 121 -7.45 11.42 10.67
CA GLU A 121 -7.93 12.65 10.05
C GLU A 121 -9.20 13.16 10.73
N ASN A 122 -9.27 14.49 10.90
CA ASN A 122 -10.52 15.19 11.21
C ASN A 122 -10.66 16.38 10.25
N PRO A 123 -11.39 16.21 9.13
CA PRO A 123 -11.51 17.25 8.11
C PRO A 123 -12.37 18.45 8.56
N PHE A 124 -13.17 18.32 9.63
CA PHE A 124 -14.11 19.34 10.09
C PHE A 124 -13.60 20.13 11.29
N HIS A 125 -12.75 19.53 12.12
CA HIS A 125 -12.24 20.15 13.34
C HIS A 125 -10.72 19.96 13.43
N THR A 126 -10.06 20.84 14.19
CA THR A 126 -8.65 20.70 14.44
C THR A 126 -8.38 19.45 15.27
N LEU A 127 -7.66 18.51 14.69
CA LEU A 127 -7.09 17.37 15.41
C LEU A 127 -5.91 17.86 16.23
N ILE A 128 -5.94 17.58 17.53
CA ILE A 128 -4.82 17.82 18.45
C ILE A 128 -4.28 16.46 18.86
N CYS A 129 -3.02 16.23 18.54
CA CYS A 129 -2.39 14.92 18.72
C CYS A 129 -0.96 15.08 19.20
N LYS A 130 -0.61 14.42 20.31
CA LYS A 130 0.77 14.29 20.76
C LYS A 130 1.44 13.20 19.93
N VAL A 131 2.56 13.55 19.31
CA VAL A 131 3.38 12.66 18.48
C VAL A 131 4.64 12.29 19.22
N SER A 132 4.94 11.00 19.29
CA SER A 132 6.20 10.47 19.83
C SER A 132 6.80 9.46 18.87
N ILE A 133 8.10 9.43 18.72
CA ILE A 133 8.85 8.49 17.91
C ILE A 133 9.83 7.73 18.80
N ASN A 134 9.76 6.40 18.79
CA ASN A 134 10.58 5.53 19.63
C ASN A 134 10.52 5.92 21.13
N GLY A 135 9.32 6.33 21.60
CA GLY A 135 9.08 6.78 22.96
C GLY A 135 9.54 8.20 23.27
N VAL A 136 10.18 8.89 22.32
CA VAL A 136 10.64 10.28 22.48
C VAL A 136 9.57 11.23 21.93
N TYR A 137 9.13 12.18 22.76
CA TYR A 137 8.20 13.23 22.33
C TYR A 137 8.79 14.07 21.19
N LEU A 138 8.05 14.21 20.11
CA LEU A 138 8.40 15.06 18.97
C LEU A 138 7.67 16.40 19.06
N GLU A 139 6.34 16.36 19.03
CA GLU A 139 5.51 17.55 18.98
C GLU A 139 4.08 17.32 19.49
N THR A 140 3.34 18.40 19.69
CA THR A 140 1.88 18.38 19.78
C THR A 140 1.34 18.95 18.47
N PHE A 141 1.02 18.05 17.55
CA PHE A 141 0.43 18.36 16.25
C PHE A 141 -0.93 19.05 16.41
N ARG A 142 -1.20 20.02 15.54
CA ARG A 142 -2.50 20.65 15.32
C ARG A 142 -2.74 20.85 13.84
N GLY A 143 -3.81 20.30 13.33
CA GLY A 143 -4.14 20.36 11.89
C GLY A 143 -5.32 19.48 11.57
N ASN A 144 -5.43 19.06 10.30
CA ASN A 144 -6.52 18.15 9.89
C ASN A 144 -6.17 16.67 10.05
N GLY A 145 -4.89 16.31 10.15
CA GLY A 145 -4.52 14.91 10.32
C GLY A 145 -3.04 14.62 10.19
N LEU A 146 -2.70 13.36 10.39
CA LEU A 146 -1.38 12.79 10.24
C LEU A 146 -1.45 11.57 9.33
N CYS A 147 -0.48 11.44 8.44
CA CYS A 147 -0.30 10.31 7.53
C CYS A 147 1.02 9.62 7.84
N VAL A 148 0.97 8.32 8.11
CA VAL A 148 2.15 7.47 8.20
C VAL A 148 2.13 6.54 6.99
N CYS A 149 3.10 6.67 6.11
CA CYS A 149 3.21 5.80 4.94
C CYS A 149 4.41 4.86 5.02
N SER A 150 4.29 3.72 4.36
CA SER A 150 5.39 2.82 4.05
C SER A 150 6.23 3.37 2.89
N SER A 151 7.32 2.70 2.53
CA SER A 151 8.05 3.01 1.30
C SER A 151 7.16 2.94 0.05
N ASN A 152 6.21 1.98 -0.01
CA ASN A 152 5.24 1.86 -1.11
C ASN A 152 4.32 3.08 -1.18
N GLY A 153 3.75 3.48 -0.05
CA GLY A 153 2.83 4.61 0.05
C GLY A 153 3.48 5.98 -0.21
N SER A 154 4.81 6.02 -0.30
CA SER A 154 5.53 7.28 -0.56
C SER A 154 5.12 7.94 -1.88
N THR A 155 4.67 7.16 -2.87
CA THR A 155 4.20 7.63 -4.18
C THR A 155 2.68 7.80 -4.26
N ALA A 156 1.94 7.38 -3.22
CA ALA A 156 0.49 7.48 -3.11
C ALA A 156 0.05 8.81 -2.46
N TYR A 157 -0.85 8.78 -1.48
CA TYR A 157 -1.39 9.97 -0.83
C TYR A 157 -0.31 10.82 -0.17
N ASN A 158 0.71 10.20 0.43
CA ASN A 158 1.86 10.89 1.01
C ASN A 158 2.52 11.90 0.05
N LYS A 159 2.63 11.55 -1.26
CA LYS A 159 3.18 12.47 -2.28
C LYS A 159 2.30 13.71 -2.43
N SER A 160 0.98 13.58 -2.40
CA SER A 160 0.04 14.69 -2.47
C SER A 160 0.12 15.63 -1.25
N LEU A 161 0.58 15.11 -0.12
CA LEU A 161 0.85 15.86 1.10
C LEU A 161 2.22 16.54 1.12
N GLY A 162 3.01 16.40 0.06
CA GLY A 162 4.36 16.96 -0.02
C GLY A 162 5.44 16.08 0.60
N GLY A 163 5.13 14.82 0.90
CA GLY A 163 6.11 13.84 1.37
C GLY A 163 7.11 13.43 0.28
N SER A 164 8.22 12.86 0.70
CA SER A 164 9.29 12.43 -0.20
C SER A 164 8.94 11.12 -0.89
N VAL A 165 9.30 11.00 -2.18
CA VAL A 165 9.30 9.73 -2.91
C VAL A 165 10.48 8.89 -2.43
N VAL A 166 10.21 7.67 -2.01
CA VAL A 166 11.20 6.73 -1.45
C VAL A 166 11.16 5.44 -2.27
N ALA A 167 12.33 4.86 -2.53
CA ALA A 167 12.41 3.58 -3.21
C ALA A 167 11.72 2.48 -2.37
N MET A 168 10.94 1.63 -3.03
CA MET A 168 10.14 0.60 -2.35
C MET A 168 10.99 -0.34 -1.48
N GLU A 169 12.22 -0.61 -1.93
CA GLU A 169 13.18 -1.49 -1.25
C GLU A 169 13.78 -0.91 0.03
N ALA A 170 13.57 0.38 0.29
CA ALA A 170 14.20 1.06 1.44
C ALA A 170 13.64 0.60 2.80
N ASN A 171 12.45 -0.02 2.82
CA ASN A 171 11.79 -0.47 4.05
C ASN A 171 11.78 0.61 5.15
N THR A 172 11.28 1.79 4.81
CA THR A 172 11.16 2.95 5.69
C THR A 172 9.70 3.27 5.98
N MET A 173 9.49 4.05 7.03
CA MET A 173 8.21 4.74 7.26
C MET A 173 8.42 6.23 7.09
N GLN A 174 7.35 6.95 6.75
CA GLN A 174 7.37 8.40 6.69
C GLN A 174 6.14 8.97 7.38
N LEU A 175 6.35 9.91 8.29
CA LEU A 175 5.29 10.69 8.92
C LEU A 175 5.16 12.02 8.19
N THR A 176 3.96 12.36 7.77
CA THR A 176 3.63 13.60 7.06
C THR A 176 2.40 14.25 7.68
N GLU A 177 2.47 15.54 7.92
CA GLU A 177 1.38 16.35 8.47
C GLU A 177 0.35 16.68 7.38
N ILE A 178 -0.94 16.70 7.75
CA ILE A 178 -2.05 17.09 6.88
C ILE A 178 -2.58 18.44 7.37
N ALA A 179 -2.38 19.49 6.57
CA ALA A 179 -2.82 20.85 6.83
C ALA A 179 -2.48 21.32 8.27
N SER A 180 -1.23 21.20 8.65
CA SER A 180 -0.76 21.60 9.99
C SER A 180 -0.88 23.11 10.23
N ILE A 181 -1.21 23.46 11.47
CA ILE A 181 -1.23 24.84 11.94
C ILE A 181 0.17 25.21 12.44
N ASN A 182 0.85 26.07 11.70
CA ASN A 182 2.17 26.57 12.08
C ASN A 182 2.15 28.10 12.10
N ASN A 183 2.28 28.69 13.29
CA ASN A 183 2.26 30.14 13.52
C ASN A 183 3.14 30.52 14.71
N ARG A 184 2.99 31.74 15.26
CA ARG A 184 3.80 32.21 16.38
C ARG A 184 3.52 31.46 17.69
N VAL A 185 2.31 30.93 17.87
CA VAL A 185 1.84 30.25 19.09
C VAL A 185 2.05 28.75 19.00
N TYR A 186 1.69 28.18 17.87
CA TYR A 186 1.78 26.75 17.61
C TYR A 186 2.87 26.47 16.60
N ARG A 187 3.77 25.58 16.96
CA ARG A 187 4.85 25.11 16.10
C ARG A 187 4.61 23.65 15.77
N SER A 188 4.81 23.29 14.52
CA SER A 188 4.80 21.92 14.04
C SER A 188 6.09 21.64 13.26
N LEU A 189 6.36 20.37 12.98
CA LEU A 189 7.50 19.94 12.19
C LEU A 189 7.49 20.61 10.80
N ASN A 190 6.30 20.75 10.21
CA ASN A 190 6.06 21.39 8.91
C ASN A 190 6.93 20.79 7.78
N SER A 191 7.25 19.52 7.91
CA SER A 191 8.04 18.73 6.96
C SER A 191 7.75 17.27 7.21
N SER A 192 7.92 16.44 6.18
CA SER A 192 7.90 15.00 6.38
C SER A 192 9.17 14.50 7.03
N ILE A 193 9.06 13.49 7.88
CA ILE A 193 10.21 12.79 8.46
C ILE A 193 10.23 11.34 8.01
N VAL A 194 11.35 10.89 7.46
CA VAL A 194 11.58 9.50 7.06
C VAL A 194 12.31 8.79 8.19
N LEU A 195 11.79 7.63 8.56
CA LEU A 195 12.25 6.81 9.69
C LEU A 195 12.68 5.43 9.20
N ASP A 196 13.59 4.81 9.94
CA ASP A 196 14.06 3.45 9.65
C ASP A 196 12.99 2.38 9.94
N ALA A 197 13.26 1.16 9.47
CA ALA A 197 12.35 0.03 9.56
C ALA A 197 11.98 -0.44 10.98
N ASN A 198 12.74 -0.04 12.00
CA ASN A 198 12.52 -0.42 13.38
C ASN A 198 11.86 0.69 14.20
N SER A 199 11.57 1.80 13.56
CA SER A 199 10.93 2.93 14.21
C SER A 199 9.47 2.62 14.56
N HIS A 200 8.98 3.32 15.57
CA HIS A 200 7.65 3.19 16.11
C HIS A 200 7.09 4.59 16.37
N ILE A 201 5.93 4.87 15.81
CA ILE A 201 5.24 6.15 15.92
C ILE A 201 4.03 5.96 16.83
N SER A 202 3.97 6.76 17.91
CA SER A 202 2.81 6.80 18.81
C SER A 202 2.07 8.11 18.62
N LEU A 203 0.78 8.04 18.40
CA LEU A 203 -0.14 9.16 18.29
C LEU A 203 -1.14 9.10 19.46
N GLU A 204 -1.16 10.13 20.31
CA GLU A 204 -2.03 10.21 21.48
C GLU A 204 -2.90 11.47 21.40
N GLY A 205 -4.23 11.32 21.51
CA GLY A 205 -5.19 12.42 21.41
C GLY A 205 -6.62 11.97 21.61
N GLU A 206 -7.57 12.88 21.49
CA GLU A 206 -9.00 12.55 21.48
C GLU A 206 -9.44 12.27 20.04
N PHE A 207 -9.57 10.99 19.70
CA PHE A 207 -9.88 10.54 18.33
C PHE A 207 -11.35 10.21 18.11
N LYS A 208 -12.24 10.50 19.06
CA LYS A 208 -13.68 10.15 19.01
C LYS A 208 -14.38 10.60 17.72
N GLU A 209 -14.00 11.78 17.20
CA GLU A 209 -14.54 12.33 15.96
C GLU A 209 -13.63 12.13 14.75
N ALA A 210 -12.46 11.54 14.95
CA ALA A 210 -11.51 11.27 13.89
C ALA A 210 -11.96 10.08 13.03
N VAL A 211 -11.46 10.07 11.80
CA VAL A 211 -11.55 8.94 10.87
C VAL A 211 -10.14 8.37 10.72
N PHE A 212 -10.03 7.08 10.87
CA PHE A 212 -8.81 6.34 10.55
C PHE A 212 -8.92 5.80 9.13
N GLY A 213 -7.98 6.19 8.28
CA GLY A 213 -7.85 5.64 6.93
C GLY A 213 -6.69 4.66 6.87
N TYR A 214 -6.83 3.59 6.11
CA TYR A 214 -5.75 2.67 5.79
C TYR A 214 -5.95 2.15 4.37
N ASP A 215 -4.98 2.43 3.54
CA ASP A 215 -5.11 2.27 2.09
C ASP A 215 -6.42 2.92 1.58
N TYR A 216 -7.32 2.13 0.97
CA TYR A 216 -8.63 2.60 0.49
C TYR A 216 -9.75 2.46 1.51
N LEU A 217 -9.49 1.87 2.67
CA LEU A 217 -10.47 1.62 3.73
C LEU A 217 -10.48 2.72 4.79
N THR A 218 -11.60 2.83 5.46
CA THR A 218 -11.77 3.74 6.59
C THR A 218 -12.51 3.06 7.74
N THR A 219 -12.16 3.44 8.96
CA THR A 219 -12.86 3.02 10.17
C THR A 219 -12.95 4.17 11.17
N ARG A 220 -13.82 4.00 12.16
CA ARG A 220 -13.89 4.84 13.36
C ARG A 220 -13.73 3.97 14.59
N GLY A 221 -13.13 4.51 15.62
CA GLY A 221 -12.99 3.78 16.87
C GLY A 221 -12.81 4.73 18.05
N ASP A 222 -13.33 4.34 19.21
CA ASP A 222 -13.13 5.07 20.45
C ASP A 222 -11.77 4.67 21.06
N THR A 223 -10.76 5.41 20.67
CA THR A 223 -9.40 5.24 21.19
C THR A 223 -8.76 6.60 21.40
N ASN A 224 -7.84 6.67 22.33
CA ASN A 224 -7.03 7.87 22.58
C ASN A 224 -5.55 7.68 22.22
N LYS A 225 -5.20 6.49 21.72
CA LYS A 225 -3.84 6.18 21.30
C LYS A 225 -3.84 5.17 20.18
N ILE A 226 -2.97 5.38 19.19
CA ILE A 226 -2.57 4.39 18.20
C ILE A 226 -1.05 4.35 18.08
N ASP A 227 -0.54 3.16 17.90
CA ASP A 227 0.89 2.90 17.69
C ASP A 227 1.06 2.30 16.30
N ILE A 228 1.94 2.89 15.48
CA ILE A 228 2.14 2.50 14.08
C ILE A 228 3.60 2.10 13.89
N LYS A 229 3.81 0.98 13.25
CA LYS A 229 5.16 0.46 12.89
C LYS A 229 5.09 -0.38 11.61
N LEU A 230 6.24 -0.79 11.09
CA LEU A 230 6.29 -1.80 10.04
C LEU A 230 6.04 -3.18 10.65
N SER A 231 5.12 -3.92 10.05
CA SER A 231 4.77 -5.29 10.40
C SER A 231 5.91 -6.27 10.10
N SER A 232 5.88 -7.46 10.68
CA SER A 232 6.66 -8.59 10.20
C SER A 232 6.11 -9.16 8.90
N LYS A 233 4.82 -8.94 8.60
CA LYS A 233 4.18 -9.36 7.37
C LYS A 233 4.61 -8.50 6.18
N SER A 234 4.77 -9.14 5.03
CA SER A 234 5.22 -8.50 3.80
C SER A 234 4.35 -8.90 2.63
N VAL A 235 4.11 -7.95 1.74
CA VAL A 235 3.54 -8.25 0.42
C VAL A 235 4.68 -8.55 -0.55
N THR A 236 4.51 -9.58 -1.37
CA THR A 236 5.47 -10.02 -2.36
C THR A 236 4.97 -9.69 -3.77
N PHE A 237 5.76 -8.94 -4.52
CA PHE A 237 5.43 -8.53 -5.89
C PHE A 237 6.33 -9.20 -6.91
N ILE A 238 5.75 -9.59 -8.04
CA ILE A 238 6.47 -10.03 -9.23
C ILE A 238 6.59 -8.87 -10.21
N TYR A 239 7.81 -8.67 -10.70
CA TYR A 239 8.15 -7.63 -11.67
C TYR A 239 8.85 -8.20 -12.89
N LYS A 240 8.74 -7.48 -14.01
CA LYS A 240 9.56 -7.77 -15.19
C LYS A 240 11.04 -7.69 -14.88
N LYS A 241 11.83 -8.60 -15.46
CA LYS A 241 13.27 -8.44 -15.55
C LYS A 241 13.59 -7.08 -16.20
N ASN A 242 14.63 -6.43 -15.72
CA ASN A 242 15.14 -5.17 -16.28
C ASN A 242 14.28 -3.92 -16.07
N ARG A 243 13.28 -3.95 -15.19
CA ARG A 243 12.51 -2.78 -14.83
C ARG A 243 12.93 -2.25 -13.47
N THR A 244 13.26 -0.94 -13.40
CA THR A 244 13.74 -0.28 -12.19
C THR A 244 12.64 0.57 -11.53
N PHE A 245 12.83 0.92 -10.25
CA PHE A 245 11.97 1.89 -9.57
C PHE A 245 11.95 3.25 -10.29
N ILE A 246 13.11 3.69 -10.83
CA ILE A 246 13.21 4.97 -11.56
C ILE A 246 12.39 4.96 -12.85
N ASP A 247 12.31 3.81 -13.55
CA ASP A 247 11.43 3.68 -14.71
C ASP A 247 9.97 3.88 -14.32
N LYS A 248 9.53 3.27 -13.20
CA LYS A 248 8.17 3.47 -12.68
C LYS A 248 7.89 4.91 -12.30
N VAL A 249 8.80 5.57 -11.58
CA VAL A 249 8.67 7.00 -11.23
C VAL A 249 8.51 7.86 -12.47
N ARG A 250 9.36 7.64 -13.48
CA ARG A 250 9.31 8.41 -14.73
C ARG A 250 7.98 8.21 -15.46
N GLU A 251 7.50 6.99 -15.56
CA GLU A 251 6.30 6.64 -16.33
C GLU A 251 5.01 7.01 -15.62
N SER A 252 4.96 6.85 -14.30
CA SER A 252 3.73 7.09 -13.52
C SER A 252 3.59 8.51 -12.97
N LEU A 253 4.71 9.25 -12.79
CA LEU A 253 4.67 10.57 -12.15
C LEU A 253 5.13 11.74 -13.04
N ILE A 254 5.87 11.50 -14.13
CA ILE A 254 6.49 12.56 -14.93
C ILE A 254 5.92 12.62 -16.35
N LYS A 255 5.58 11.48 -16.95
CA LYS A 255 4.93 11.41 -18.29
C LYS A 255 3.43 11.55 -18.17
#